data_f0812aba863be11e0aa30f910fbed6c1
#
_entry.id   f0812aba863be11e0aa30f910fbed6c1
#
_cell.length_a   1.000
_cell.length_b   1.000
_cell.length_c   1.000
_cell.angle_alpha   90.00
_cell.angle_beta   90.00
_cell.angle_gamma   90.00
#
_symmetry.space_group_name_H-M   'P 1'
#
loop_
_entity.id
_entity.type
_entity.pdbx_description
1 polymer ?
#
loop_
_entity_poly.entity_id
_entity_poly.type
_entity_poly.pdbx_seq_one_letter_code
_entity_poly.pdbx_strand_id
1 'polypeptide(L)'
;LVDEATGRIGNPVNAITSYVDFRGAVLTELSVSAGNLWSFGKADLALGITPKIVKALVFDEERRVVNETVTTDTHNSDHYYFDTDIGVVLQWKEQYRLGASIKDLRGKEFTSDRGNPVAIKSKPRIGGAYVNERYSLGLDLDLAQSSAFAGELTRQDLSLGGEYRWRAIALRGGYRHDISGNNSGSLSIGAGFRLGRWVSDLALTQGGDNLAGALQIGRAF
;
A
#
# COMPACT_ATOMS: atom_id res chain seq x y z
N LEU A 1 -11.39 -42.10 -15.01
CA LEU A 1 -10.05 -42.61 -14.77
C LEU A 1 -9.95 -44.15 -14.74
N VAL A 2 -11.06 -44.82 -14.92
CA VAL A 2 -11.11 -46.25 -15.21
C VAL A 2 -11.27 -46.38 -16.71
N ASP A 3 -10.32 -47.04 -17.35
CA ASP A 3 -10.46 -47.43 -18.73
C ASP A 3 -11.61 -48.46 -18.83
N GLU A 4 -12.74 -48.04 -19.37
CA GLU A 4 -13.96 -48.87 -19.47
C GLU A 4 -13.76 -50.12 -20.31
N ALA A 5 -12.79 -50.12 -21.22
CA ALA A 5 -12.51 -51.27 -22.08
C ALA A 5 -11.65 -52.35 -21.39
N THR A 6 -10.81 -51.95 -20.45
CA THR A 6 -9.86 -52.87 -19.79
C THR A 6 -10.09 -53.03 -18.30
N GLY A 7 -11.00 -52.21 -17.71
CA GLY A 7 -11.30 -52.19 -16.26
C GLY A 7 -10.10 -51.80 -15.37
N ARG A 8 -9.01 -51.32 -15.98
CA ARG A 8 -7.82 -50.91 -15.22
C ARG A 8 -7.91 -49.45 -14.83
N ILE A 9 -7.51 -49.15 -13.61
CA ILE A 9 -7.31 -47.77 -13.14
C ILE A 9 -6.06 -47.28 -13.86
N GLY A 10 -6.23 -46.37 -14.82
CA GLY A 10 -5.11 -45.66 -15.44
C GLY A 10 -4.27 -44.92 -14.35
N ASN A 11 -2.99 -44.79 -14.56
CA ASN A 11 -2.11 -44.06 -13.62
C ASN A 11 -2.64 -42.64 -13.49
N PRO A 12 -3.18 -42.23 -12.32
CA PRO A 12 -3.78 -40.90 -12.13
C PRO A 12 -2.77 -39.80 -12.28
N VAL A 13 -1.47 -40.06 -12.12
CA VAL A 13 -0.39 -39.09 -12.23
C VAL A 13 -0.26 -38.52 -13.64
N ASN A 14 -0.57 -39.34 -14.69
CA ASN A 14 -0.48 -38.87 -16.08
C ASN A 14 -1.67 -38.02 -16.52
N ALA A 15 -2.72 -37.93 -15.69
CA ALA A 15 -3.94 -37.14 -15.98
C ALA A 15 -4.00 -35.83 -15.19
N ILE A 16 -3.06 -35.60 -14.25
CA ILE A 16 -3.06 -34.39 -13.42
C ILE A 16 -2.27 -33.31 -14.14
N THR A 17 -2.97 -32.28 -14.57
CA THR A 17 -2.37 -31.01 -15.01
C THR A 17 -2.53 -30.02 -13.88
N SER A 18 -1.42 -29.60 -13.30
CA SER A 18 -1.39 -28.55 -12.27
C SER A 18 -0.73 -27.31 -12.85
N TYR A 19 -1.26 -26.15 -12.51
CA TYR A 19 -0.64 -24.88 -12.87
C TYR A 19 -0.60 -23.95 -11.66
N VAL A 20 0.38 -23.08 -11.64
CA VAL A 20 0.53 -22.01 -10.65
C VAL A 20 0.80 -20.72 -11.40
N ASP A 21 -0.04 -19.72 -11.17
CA ASP A 21 0.11 -18.38 -11.73
C ASP A 21 0.76 -17.46 -10.69
N PHE A 22 1.87 -16.84 -11.06
CA PHE A 22 2.51 -15.77 -10.30
C PHE A 22 2.28 -14.46 -11.03
N ARG A 23 1.65 -13.51 -10.36
CA ARG A 23 1.40 -12.17 -10.90
C ARG A 23 1.96 -11.14 -9.97
N GLY A 24 2.56 -10.09 -10.53
CA GLY A 24 3.07 -9.01 -9.74
C GLY A 24 3.32 -7.75 -10.59
N ALA A 25 3.49 -6.65 -9.88
CA ALA A 25 3.91 -5.40 -10.49
C ALA A 25 4.94 -4.70 -9.61
N VAL A 26 5.97 -4.15 -10.25
CA VAL A 26 6.94 -3.27 -9.61
C VAL A 26 6.73 -1.87 -10.15
N LEU A 27 6.45 -0.93 -9.24
CA LEU A 27 6.28 0.47 -9.58
C LEU A 27 7.53 1.25 -9.17
N THR A 28 8.09 1.98 -10.12
CA THR A 28 9.18 2.92 -9.89
C THR A 28 8.67 4.32 -10.19
N GLU A 29 8.72 5.21 -9.21
CA GLU A 29 8.19 6.56 -9.32
C GLU A 29 9.32 7.59 -9.21
N LEU A 30 9.32 8.56 -10.12
CA LEU A 30 10.09 9.80 -10.02
C LEU A 30 9.13 10.96 -9.88
N SER A 31 9.22 11.69 -8.79
CA SER A 31 8.26 12.76 -8.48
C SER A 31 8.95 14.03 -7.99
N VAL A 32 8.26 15.16 -8.17
CA VAL A 32 8.63 16.46 -7.60
C VAL A 32 7.41 17.01 -6.88
N SER A 33 7.59 17.40 -5.62
CA SER A 33 6.51 17.97 -4.81
C SER A 33 6.66 19.49 -4.71
N ALA A 34 5.53 20.18 -4.84
CA ALA A 34 5.41 21.61 -4.56
C ALA A 34 4.19 21.85 -3.66
N GLY A 35 4.29 22.83 -2.80
CA GLY A 35 3.19 23.19 -1.91
C GLY A 35 3.28 24.63 -1.47
N ASN A 36 2.16 25.15 -0.99
CA ASN A 36 2.06 26.48 -0.43
C ASN A 36 1.21 26.46 0.85
N LEU A 37 1.51 27.39 1.75
CA LEU A 37 0.86 27.58 3.03
C LEU A 37 0.31 29.00 3.10
N TRP A 38 -0.96 29.12 3.43
CA TRP A 38 -1.63 30.41 3.70
C TRP A 38 -2.13 30.44 5.13
N SER A 39 -1.79 31.52 5.83
CA SER A 39 -2.17 31.72 7.24
C SER A 39 -3.31 32.74 7.35
N PHE A 40 -4.39 32.35 8.03
CA PHE A 40 -5.60 33.15 8.24
C PHE A 40 -5.88 33.27 9.75
N GLY A 41 -5.06 34.03 10.44
CA GLY A 41 -5.18 34.22 11.89
C GLY A 41 -4.89 32.94 12.70
N LYS A 42 -5.92 32.21 13.10
CA LYS A 42 -5.79 30.94 13.86
C LYS A 42 -5.86 29.68 13.00
N ALA A 43 -5.97 29.85 11.70
CA ALA A 43 -6.08 28.75 10.74
C ALA A 43 -4.99 28.87 9.68
N ASP A 44 -4.35 27.77 9.36
CA ASP A 44 -3.40 27.64 8.27
C ASP A 44 -3.92 26.62 7.27
N LEU A 45 -3.90 26.98 6.00
CA LEU A 45 -4.29 26.11 4.87
C LEU A 45 -3.06 25.78 4.05
N ALA A 46 -2.72 24.51 3.98
CA ALA A 46 -1.65 24.02 3.11
C ALA A 46 -2.26 23.25 1.92
N LEU A 47 -1.77 23.56 0.73
CA LEU A 47 -2.04 22.79 -0.49
C LEU A 47 -0.75 22.22 -1.03
N GLY A 48 -0.79 20.98 -1.51
CA GLY A 48 0.34 20.29 -2.11
C GLY A 48 -0.05 19.57 -3.39
N ILE A 49 0.87 19.56 -4.34
CA ILE A 49 0.76 18.81 -5.58
C ILE A 49 2.08 18.09 -5.86
N THR A 50 2.00 16.86 -6.31
CA THR A 50 3.15 16.01 -6.61
C THR A 50 2.96 15.35 -7.97
N PRO A 51 3.33 16.01 -9.07
CA PRO A 51 3.42 15.37 -10.37
C PRO A 51 4.49 14.28 -10.34
N LYS A 52 4.22 13.15 -11.02
CA LYS A 52 5.10 11.99 -11.05
C LYS A 52 5.08 11.29 -12.40
N ILE A 53 6.24 10.71 -12.74
CA ILE A 53 6.38 9.76 -13.84
C ILE A 53 6.53 8.39 -13.19
N VAL A 54 5.71 7.45 -13.63
CA VAL A 54 5.68 6.10 -13.09
C VAL A 54 6.09 5.12 -14.19
N LYS A 55 7.05 4.26 -13.86
CA LYS A 55 7.36 3.05 -14.62
C LYS A 55 6.73 1.86 -13.89
N ALA A 56 5.82 1.16 -14.56
CA ALA A 56 5.22 -0.08 -14.07
C ALA A 56 5.80 -1.25 -14.85
N LEU A 57 6.52 -2.14 -14.15
CA LEU A 57 6.93 -3.44 -14.66
C LEU A 57 5.91 -4.45 -14.19
N VAL A 58 5.12 -5.00 -15.11
CA VAL A 58 4.13 -6.04 -14.83
C VAL A 58 4.73 -7.37 -15.24
N PHE A 59 4.70 -8.36 -14.36
CA PHE A 59 5.12 -9.71 -14.65
C PHE A 59 3.98 -10.70 -14.40
N ASP A 60 3.90 -11.68 -15.30
CA ASP A 60 2.90 -12.72 -15.32
C ASP A 60 3.58 -14.03 -15.70
N GLU A 61 3.73 -14.94 -14.75
CA GLU A 61 4.44 -16.21 -14.92
C GLU A 61 3.49 -17.36 -14.62
N GLU A 62 3.30 -18.25 -15.58
CA GLU A 62 2.58 -19.51 -15.39
C GLU A 62 3.57 -20.67 -15.36
N ARG A 63 3.51 -21.44 -14.29
CA ARG A 63 4.18 -22.73 -14.19
C ARG A 63 3.18 -23.85 -14.35
N ARG A 64 3.36 -24.64 -15.37
CA ARG A 64 2.50 -25.79 -15.66
C ARG A 64 3.31 -27.08 -15.50
N VAL A 65 2.70 -28.02 -14.78
CA VAL A 65 3.23 -29.37 -14.64
C VAL A 65 2.36 -30.32 -15.45
N VAL A 66 2.93 -30.92 -16.48
CA VAL A 66 2.28 -31.94 -17.32
C VAL A 66 3.24 -33.12 -17.46
N ASN A 67 2.78 -34.31 -17.08
CA ASN A 67 3.56 -35.54 -17.18
C ASN A 67 4.99 -35.41 -16.60
N GLU A 68 5.10 -34.90 -15.37
CA GLU A 68 6.36 -34.68 -14.65
C GLU A 68 7.29 -33.60 -15.27
N THR A 69 6.85 -32.97 -16.35
CA THR A 69 7.60 -31.88 -16.98
C THR A 69 7.07 -30.54 -16.49
N VAL A 70 7.97 -29.69 -15.97
CA VAL A 70 7.66 -28.32 -15.57
C VAL A 70 7.96 -27.40 -16.75
N THR A 71 6.93 -26.73 -17.25
CA THR A 71 7.07 -25.67 -18.25
C THR A 71 6.80 -24.33 -17.57
N THR A 72 7.74 -23.39 -17.74
CA THR A 72 7.59 -22.01 -17.25
C THR A 72 7.42 -21.08 -18.44
N ASP A 73 6.37 -20.27 -18.39
CA ASP A 73 6.10 -19.23 -19.36
C ASP A 73 6.06 -17.87 -18.64
N THR A 74 7.05 -17.01 -18.93
CA THR A 74 7.26 -15.74 -18.26
C THR A 74 7.05 -14.59 -19.24
N HIS A 75 6.14 -13.69 -18.92
CA HIS A 75 5.85 -12.48 -19.68
C HIS A 75 6.06 -11.25 -18.81
N ASN A 76 6.83 -10.29 -19.33
CA ASN A 76 7.12 -9.02 -18.67
C ASN A 76 6.77 -7.87 -19.60
N SER A 77 6.01 -6.91 -19.11
CA SER A 77 5.68 -5.70 -19.86
C SER A 77 6.01 -4.45 -19.07
N ASP A 78 6.64 -3.48 -19.74
CA ASP A 78 6.99 -2.17 -19.19
C ASP A 78 5.99 -1.12 -19.67
N HIS A 79 5.43 -0.37 -18.72
CA HIS A 79 4.52 0.73 -19.00
C HIS A 79 5.00 2.01 -18.32
N TYR A 80 4.98 3.11 -19.06
CA TYR A 80 5.28 4.45 -18.54
C TYR A 80 4.04 5.32 -18.59
N TYR A 81 3.79 6.07 -17.52
CA TYR A 81 2.69 7.02 -17.49
C TYR A 81 2.99 8.19 -16.55
N PHE A 82 2.24 9.27 -16.76
CA PHE A 82 2.27 10.43 -15.88
C PHE A 82 1.05 10.43 -14.98
N ASP A 83 1.27 10.70 -13.70
CA ASP A 83 0.21 10.86 -12.71
C ASP A 83 0.52 12.02 -11.75
N THR A 84 -0.40 12.28 -10.83
CA THR A 84 -0.29 13.40 -9.90
C THR A 84 -0.97 13.04 -8.60
N ASP A 85 -0.33 13.35 -7.47
CA ASP A 85 -0.95 13.33 -6.16
C ASP A 85 -1.29 14.76 -5.73
N ILE A 86 -2.41 14.93 -5.05
CA ILE A 86 -2.88 16.23 -4.52
C ILE A 86 -3.22 16.05 -3.06
N GLY A 87 -2.90 17.07 -2.26
CA GLY A 87 -3.25 17.09 -0.85
C GLY A 87 -3.62 18.47 -0.35
N VAL A 88 -4.50 18.51 0.63
CA VAL A 88 -4.88 19.70 1.38
C VAL A 88 -4.88 19.41 2.86
N VAL A 89 -4.39 20.35 3.65
CA VAL A 89 -4.44 20.29 5.13
C VAL A 89 -4.90 21.63 5.65
N LEU A 90 -5.93 21.61 6.46
CA LEU A 90 -6.37 22.72 7.29
C LEU A 90 -5.88 22.49 8.72
N GLN A 91 -5.06 23.38 9.24
CA GLN A 91 -4.64 23.39 10.63
C GLN A 91 -5.38 24.52 11.36
N TRP A 92 -5.97 24.23 12.50
CA TRP A 92 -6.69 25.20 13.33
C TRP A 92 -6.14 25.19 14.76
N LYS A 93 -5.87 26.39 15.29
CA LYS A 93 -5.29 26.59 16.63
C LYS A 93 -4.02 25.77 16.88
N GLU A 94 -3.22 25.52 15.84
CA GLU A 94 -1.97 24.73 15.90
C GLU A 94 -2.15 23.25 16.32
N GLN A 95 -3.30 22.90 16.91
CA GLN A 95 -3.57 21.59 17.50
C GLN A 95 -4.44 20.69 16.63
N TYR A 96 -5.42 21.26 15.95
CA TYR A 96 -6.38 20.47 15.15
C TYR A 96 -5.99 20.50 13.69
N ARG A 97 -5.96 19.34 13.06
CA ARG A 97 -5.66 19.19 11.64
C ARG A 97 -6.73 18.37 10.96
N LEU A 98 -7.20 18.87 9.82
CA LEU A 98 -8.06 18.14 8.91
C LEU A 98 -7.33 18.05 7.57
N GLY A 99 -7.27 16.88 6.99
CA GLY A 99 -6.58 16.64 5.74
C GLY A 99 -7.41 15.85 4.75
N ALA A 100 -7.19 16.11 3.48
CA ALA A 100 -7.65 15.26 2.40
C ALA A 100 -6.53 15.10 1.38
N SER A 101 -6.42 13.92 0.79
CA SER A 101 -5.46 13.65 -0.25
C SER A 101 -6.02 12.69 -1.28
N ILE A 102 -5.54 12.81 -2.50
CA ILE A 102 -5.81 11.86 -3.58
C ILE A 102 -4.46 11.46 -4.15
N LYS A 103 -4.08 10.20 -3.99
CA LYS A 103 -2.95 9.61 -4.68
C LYS A 103 -3.41 8.99 -5.98
N ASP A 104 -2.52 8.97 -6.97
CA ASP A 104 -2.80 8.40 -8.29
C ASP A 104 -4.09 9.00 -8.89
N LEU A 105 -4.16 10.34 -8.98
CA LEU A 105 -5.36 11.10 -9.33
C LEU A 105 -6.01 10.63 -10.64
N ARG A 106 -5.19 10.33 -11.65
CA ARG A 106 -5.67 9.87 -12.95
C ARG A 106 -5.92 8.36 -12.96
N GLY A 107 -5.17 7.64 -12.14
CA GLY A 107 -5.09 6.19 -12.21
C GLY A 107 -4.61 5.69 -13.57
N LYS A 108 -4.35 4.41 -13.69
CA LYS A 108 -3.99 3.79 -14.96
C LYS A 108 -4.34 2.31 -14.95
N GLU A 109 -4.91 1.85 -16.05
CA GLU A 109 -5.12 0.44 -16.31
C GLU A 109 -4.13 -0.04 -17.37
N PHE A 110 -3.57 -1.21 -17.14
CA PHE A 110 -2.70 -1.91 -18.08
C PHE A 110 -3.25 -3.31 -18.30
N THR A 111 -2.83 -3.91 -19.39
CA THR A 111 -3.07 -5.32 -19.63
C THR A 111 -1.70 -5.99 -19.72
N SER A 112 -1.51 -7.08 -18.97
CA SER A 112 -0.30 -7.89 -19.12
C SER A 112 -0.27 -8.52 -20.51
N ASP A 113 0.89 -8.96 -20.97
CA ASP A 113 1.02 -9.63 -22.27
C ASP A 113 0.14 -10.88 -22.41
N ARG A 114 -0.32 -11.43 -21.29
CA ARG A 114 -1.28 -12.55 -21.23
C ARG A 114 -2.75 -12.13 -21.17
N GLY A 115 -3.03 -10.83 -21.28
CA GLY A 115 -4.38 -10.28 -21.26
C GLY A 115 -4.97 -10.05 -19.85
N ASN A 116 -4.18 -10.21 -18.77
CA ASN A 116 -4.65 -9.98 -17.42
C ASN A 116 -4.64 -8.47 -17.09
N PRO A 117 -5.76 -7.89 -16.64
CA PRO A 117 -5.82 -6.49 -16.29
C PRO A 117 -5.12 -6.21 -14.96
N VAL A 118 -4.34 -5.12 -14.94
CA VAL A 118 -3.70 -4.53 -13.76
C VAL A 118 -4.13 -3.09 -13.65
N ALA A 119 -4.72 -2.69 -12.54
CA ALA A 119 -5.26 -1.34 -12.38
C ALA A 119 -4.60 -0.63 -11.19
N ILE A 120 -4.05 0.55 -11.45
CA ILE A 120 -3.66 1.50 -10.42
C ILE A 120 -4.79 2.51 -10.29
N LYS A 121 -5.58 2.37 -9.23
CA LYS A 121 -6.76 3.19 -8.99
C LYS A 121 -6.40 4.41 -8.17
N SER A 122 -7.14 5.49 -8.39
CA SER A 122 -7.10 6.67 -7.52
C SER A 122 -7.44 6.30 -6.07
N LYS A 123 -6.67 6.85 -5.12
CA LYS A 123 -6.76 6.55 -3.68
C LYS A 123 -7.08 7.82 -2.89
N PRO A 124 -8.35 8.26 -2.90
CA PRO A 124 -8.77 9.37 -2.07
C PRO A 124 -8.82 8.96 -0.61
N ARG A 125 -8.31 9.84 0.27
CA ARG A 125 -8.27 9.67 1.73
C ARG A 125 -8.61 10.97 2.42
N ILE A 126 -9.32 10.89 3.52
CA ILE A 126 -9.52 11.98 4.46
C ILE A 126 -9.01 11.58 5.84
N GLY A 127 -8.61 12.57 6.63
CA GLY A 127 -8.16 12.32 7.99
C GLY A 127 -8.27 13.54 8.87
N GLY A 128 -8.23 13.29 10.17
CA GLY A 128 -8.19 14.30 11.19
C GLY A 128 -7.16 13.97 12.26
N ALA A 129 -6.54 14.98 12.84
CA ALA A 129 -5.59 14.78 13.92
C ALA A 129 -5.70 15.87 14.98
N TYR A 130 -5.42 15.46 16.22
CA TYR A 130 -5.14 16.35 17.33
C TYR A 130 -3.65 16.21 17.68
N VAL A 131 -2.96 17.32 17.80
CA VAL A 131 -1.51 17.35 18.05
C VAL A 131 -1.20 18.37 19.14
N ASN A 132 -0.41 17.96 20.13
CA ASN A 132 0.18 18.88 21.07
C ASN A 132 1.67 18.55 21.30
N GLU A 133 2.33 19.19 22.25
CA GLU A 133 3.75 18.98 22.52
C GLU A 133 4.08 17.54 22.93
N ARG A 134 3.17 16.83 23.62
CA ARG A 134 3.43 15.53 24.21
C ARG A 134 2.79 14.37 23.44
N TYR A 135 1.60 14.58 22.87
CA TYR A 135 0.91 13.50 22.16
C TYR A 135 0.23 14.01 20.89
N SER A 136 0.09 13.10 19.98
CA SER A 136 -0.74 13.26 18.79
C SER A 136 -1.65 12.04 18.62
N LEU A 137 -2.86 12.29 18.15
CA LEU A 137 -3.85 11.27 17.80
C LEU A 137 -4.33 11.58 16.39
N GLY A 138 -4.48 10.56 15.57
CA GLY A 138 -4.93 10.70 14.18
C GLY A 138 -5.88 9.60 13.78
N LEU A 139 -6.83 9.95 12.93
CA LEU A 139 -7.80 9.05 12.30
C LEU A 139 -7.80 9.31 10.81
N ASP A 140 -7.67 8.26 10.00
CA ASP A 140 -7.70 8.33 8.54
C ASP A 140 -8.72 7.33 7.99
N LEU A 141 -9.40 7.73 6.92
CA LEU A 141 -10.38 6.93 6.19
C LEU A 141 -10.08 6.96 4.69
N ASP A 142 -9.88 5.80 4.10
CA ASP A 142 -9.88 5.64 2.65
C ASP A 142 -11.31 5.79 2.12
N LEU A 143 -11.51 6.66 1.12
CA LEU A 143 -12.84 6.92 0.56
C LEU A 143 -13.20 6.00 -0.60
N ALA A 144 -12.22 5.25 -1.11
CA ALA A 144 -12.44 4.31 -2.20
C ALA A 144 -11.79 2.96 -1.90
N GLN A 145 -12.40 1.91 -2.41
CA GLN A 145 -11.82 0.57 -2.40
C GLN A 145 -10.74 0.46 -3.48
N SER A 146 -9.63 -0.18 -3.15
CA SER A 146 -8.52 -0.43 -4.08
C SER A 146 -8.10 -1.89 -4.06
N SER A 147 -7.76 -2.39 -5.25
CA SER A 147 -7.05 -3.66 -5.47
C SER A 147 -6.08 -3.45 -6.62
N ALA A 148 -4.95 -4.13 -6.62
CA ALA A 148 -3.96 -3.99 -7.69
C ALA A 148 -4.30 -4.89 -8.88
N PHE A 149 -4.84 -6.07 -8.63
CA PHE A 149 -5.12 -7.07 -9.66
C PHE A 149 -6.58 -7.47 -9.67
N ALA A 150 -7.08 -7.86 -10.86
CA ALA A 150 -8.40 -8.45 -10.96
C ALA A 150 -8.44 -9.79 -10.20
N GLY A 151 -9.48 -9.97 -9.40
CA GLY A 151 -9.66 -11.16 -8.56
C GLY A 151 -9.02 -11.07 -7.18
N GLU A 152 -8.24 -10.03 -6.87
CA GLU A 152 -7.81 -9.76 -5.51
C GLU A 152 -8.94 -9.15 -4.67
N LEU A 153 -8.86 -9.39 -3.37
CA LEU A 153 -9.76 -8.75 -2.42
C LEU A 153 -9.54 -7.23 -2.44
N THR A 154 -10.61 -6.48 -2.64
CA THR A 154 -10.57 -5.03 -2.50
C THR A 154 -10.35 -4.66 -1.05
N ARG A 155 -9.64 -3.55 -0.81
CA ARG A 155 -9.34 -3.06 0.52
C ARG A 155 -9.74 -1.60 0.65
N GLN A 156 -10.32 -1.25 1.80
CA GLN A 156 -10.65 0.11 2.20
C GLN A 156 -10.36 0.25 3.69
N ASP A 157 -9.42 1.10 4.05
CA ASP A 157 -8.91 1.15 5.41
C ASP A 157 -9.49 2.30 6.22
N LEU A 158 -9.87 2.00 7.47
CA LEU A 158 -10.01 2.93 8.57
C LEU A 158 -8.81 2.76 9.48
N SER A 159 -8.05 3.82 9.74
CA SER A 159 -6.82 3.78 10.52
C SER A 159 -6.88 4.75 11.70
N LEU A 160 -6.50 4.28 12.87
CA LEU A 160 -6.36 5.07 14.10
C LEU A 160 -4.91 4.95 14.56
N GLY A 161 -4.28 6.07 14.92
CA GLY A 161 -2.91 6.09 15.42
C GLY A 161 -2.68 7.13 16.48
N GLY A 162 -1.66 6.90 17.31
CA GLY A 162 -1.25 7.84 18.32
C GLY A 162 0.26 7.78 18.58
N GLU A 163 0.78 8.91 19.04
CA GLU A 163 2.17 9.06 19.45
C GLU A 163 2.20 9.78 20.81
N TYR A 164 3.06 9.28 21.70
CA TYR A 164 3.41 9.94 22.95
C TYR A 164 4.91 10.29 22.95
N ARG A 165 5.24 11.56 23.16
CA ARG A 165 6.60 12.08 23.21
C ARG A 165 7.00 12.38 24.64
N TRP A 166 8.11 11.76 25.06
CA TRP A 166 8.71 12.03 26.34
C TRP A 166 10.21 12.29 26.18
N ARG A 167 10.60 13.58 26.30
CA ARG A 167 12.00 14.02 26.08
C ARG A 167 12.52 13.59 24.71
N ALA A 168 13.50 12.68 24.68
CA ALA A 168 14.13 12.16 23.47
C ALA A 168 13.41 10.94 22.86
N ILE A 169 12.37 10.43 23.53
CA ILE A 169 11.69 9.19 23.13
C ILE A 169 10.30 9.52 22.61
N ALA A 170 9.91 8.86 21.53
CA ALA A 170 8.53 8.83 21.02
C ALA A 170 8.05 7.38 21.00
N LEU A 171 6.89 7.11 21.59
CA LEU A 171 6.21 5.82 21.53
C LEU A 171 4.99 5.95 20.63
N ARG A 172 4.79 5.00 19.75
CA ARG A 172 3.72 5.03 18.73
C ARG A 172 2.91 3.75 18.79
N GLY A 173 1.62 3.88 18.57
CA GLY A 173 0.72 2.75 18.39
C GLY A 173 -0.33 3.08 17.35
N GLY A 174 -0.78 2.09 16.60
CA GLY A 174 -1.81 2.29 15.59
C GLY A 174 -2.55 1.00 15.28
N TYR A 175 -3.80 1.16 14.88
CA TYR A 175 -4.64 0.07 14.42
C TYR A 175 -5.26 0.47 13.08
N ARG A 176 -5.24 -0.46 12.14
CA ARG A 176 -5.87 -0.33 10.82
C ARG A 176 -6.87 -1.46 10.66
N HIS A 177 -8.06 -1.13 10.22
CA HIS A 177 -9.14 -2.06 9.96
C HIS A 177 -9.64 -1.91 8.53
N ASP A 178 -9.76 -3.03 7.83
CA ASP A 178 -10.34 -3.07 6.49
C ASP A 178 -11.88 -3.09 6.60
N ILE A 179 -12.50 -2.04 6.11
CA ILE A 179 -13.97 -1.87 6.10
C ILE A 179 -14.62 -2.32 4.78
N SER A 180 -13.86 -2.92 3.86
CA SER A 180 -14.40 -3.41 2.57
C SER A 180 -15.18 -4.71 2.69
N GLY A 181 -15.19 -5.33 3.88
CA GLY A 181 -15.89 -6.60 4.15
C GLY A 181 -14.96 -7.80 4.34
N ASN A 182 -13.65 -7.67 4.13
CA ASN A 182 -12.70 -8.76 4.31
C ASN A 182 -12.35 -9.00 5.79
N ASN A 183 -12.82 -8.17 6.70
CA ASN A 183 -12.63 -8.24 8.15
C ASN A 183 -11.16 -8.44 8.57
N SER A 184 -10.24 -7.83 7.83
CA SER A 184 -8.81 -7.88 8.12
C SER A 184 -8.37 -6.64 8.90
N GLY A 185 -7.43 -6.82 9.82
CA GLY A 185 -6.89 -5.71 10.60
C GLY A 185 -5.38 -5.85 10.80
N SER A 186 -4.72 -4.76 11.14
CA SER A 186 -3.31 -4.77 11.51
C SER A 186 -3.05 -3.84 12.69
N LEU A 187 -2.22 -4.33 13.62
CA LEU A 187 -1.74 -3.58 14.77
C LEU A 187 -0.29 -3.17 14.53
N SER A 188 0.03 -1.92 14.82
CA SER A 188 1.39 -1.38 14.68
C SER A 188 1.85 -0.78 16.01
N ILE A 189 3.12 -1.01 16.34
CA ILE A 189 3.80 -0.37 17.45
C ILE A 189 5.12 0.21 16.96
N GLY A 190 5.59 1.28 17.57
CA GLY A 190 6.84 1.90 17.19
C GLY A 190 7.48 2.68 18.32
N ALA A 191 8.78 2.86 18.20
CA ALA A 191 9.56 3.69 19.10
C ALA A 191 10.53 4.56 18.29
N GLY A 192 10.56 5.85 18.62
CA GLY A 192 11.50 6.82 18.06
C GLY A 192 12.46 7.31 19.14
N PHE A 193 13.67 7.61 18.72
CA PHE A 193 14.70 8.16 19.61
C PHE A 193 15.42 9.33 18.92
N ARG A 194 15.58 10.44 19.64
CA ARG A 194 16.29 11.63 19.17
C ARG A 194 17.48 11.94 20.05
N LEU A 195 18.66 11.94 19.46
CA LEU A 195 19.90 12.31 20.14
C LEU A 195 20.59 13.44 19.37
N GLY A 196 20.44 14.68 19.85
CA GLY A 196 20.92 15.86 19.15
C GLY A 196 20.28 16.00 17.77
N ARG A 197 21.09 15.89 16.71
CA ARG A 197 20.64 15.94 15.31
C ARG A 197 20.27 14.57 14.72
N TRP A 198 20.50 13.48 15.45
CA TRP A 198 20.17 12.14 14.99
C TRP A 198 18.78 11.74 15.43
N VAL A 199 18.08 11.13 14.52
CA VAL A 199 16.74 10.55 14.77
C VAL A 199 16.79 9.09 14.31
N SER A 200 16.30 8.19 15.14
CA SER A 200 16.09 6.79 14.77
C SER A 200 14.68 6.36 15.13
N ASP A 201 14.04 5.62 14.23
CA ASP A 201 12.69 5.10 14.41
C ASP A 201 12.66 3.61 14.08
N LEU A 202 12.02 2.84 14.96
CA LEU A 202 11.72 1.43 14.77
C LEU A 202 10.21 1.24 14.78
N ALA A 203 9.70 0.44 13.88
CA ALA A 203 8.29 0.08 13.84
C ALA A 203 8.11 -1.41 13.54
N LEU A 204 7.11 -2.01 14.17
CA LEU A 204 6.64 -3.37 13.91
C LEU A 204 5.14 -3.33 13.64
N THR A 205 4.70 -4.10 12.65
CA THR A 205 3.28 -4.22 12.30
C THR A 205 2.93 -5.69 12.14
N GLN A 206 1.84 -6.10 12.76
CA GLN A 206 1.26 -7.43 12.61
C GLN A 206 -0.16 -7.30 12.04
N GLY A 207 -0.46 -8.11 11.01
CA GLY A 207 -1.80 -8.20 10.42
C GLY A 207 -2.04 -9.61 9.87
N GLY A 208 -3.01 -10.32 10.45
CA GLY A 208 -3.18 -11.75 10.19
C GLY A 208 -1.90 -12.53 10.51
N ASP A 209 -1.44 -13.34 9.57
CA ASP A 209 -0.20 -14.14 9.70
C ASP A 209 1.06 -13.38 9.26
N ASN A 210 0.94 -12.11 8.87
CA ASN A 210 2.05 -11.32 8.37
C ASN A 210 2.64 -10.43 9.47
N LEU A 211 3.96 -10.44 9.58
CA LEU A 211 4.75 -9.55 10.43
C LEU A 211 5.70 -8.73 9.54
N ALA A 212 5.71 -7.41 9.73
CA ALA A 212 6.61 -6.50 9.04
C ALA A 212 7.34 -5.61 10.03
N GLY A 213 8.59 -5.24 9.71
CA GLY A 213 9.40 -4.33 10.50
C GLY A 213 10.02 -3.25 9.62
N ALA A 214 10.23 -2.06 10.20
CA ALA A 214 10.91 -0.95 9.55
C ALA A 214 11.88 -0.29 10.52
N LEU A 215 13.06 0.07 10.02
CA LEU A 215 14.07 0.86 10.73
C LEU A 215 14.40 2.08 9.87
N GLN A 216 14.36 3.25 10.47
CA GLN A 216 14.78 4.50 9.84
C GLN A 216 15.83 5.18 10.70
N ILE A 217 16.87 5.70 10.06
CA ILE A 217 17.89 6.53 10.69
C ILE A 217 18.04 7.80 9.86
N GLY A 218 17.96 8.93 10.51
CA GLY A 218 18.03 10.24 9.87
C GLY A 218 18.92 11.21 10.66
N ARG A 219 19.40 12.26 9.98
CA ARG A 219 20.12 13.38 10.58
C ARG A 219 19.50 14.69 10.13
N ALA A 220 19.14 15.53 11.08
CA ALA A 220 18.74 16.92 10.80
C ALA A 220 20.00 17.78 10.56
N PHE A 221 19.96 18.62 9.54
CA PHE A 221 21.04 19.54 9.16
C PHE A 221 20.82 20.92 9.79
#